data_a11e3f364a8c43ce3646ba543d645444
#
_entry.id   a11e3f364a8c43ce3646ba543d645444
#
_cell.length_a   1.000
_cell.length_b   1.000
_cell.length_c   1.000
_cell.angle_alpha   90.00
_cell.angle_beta   90.00
_cell.angle_gamma   90.00
#
_symmetry.space_group_name_H-M   'P 1'
#
loop_
_entity.id
_entity.type
_entity.pdbx_description
1 polymer ?
#
loop_
_entity_poly.entity_id
_entity_poly.type
_entity_poly.pdbx_seq_one_letter_code
_entity_poly.pdbx_strand_id
1 'polypeptide(L)'
;MKKMLCSTLAVLLSASAMAQTADWLVTPQFDEMKYFAPKMYKVTKNNKVGMIGADGKTILEPQYDAINLFYEGRAVFVDRTSEGWLIRGVISEDGTVNYAEGNYYLLPKYMFYSEGLLTVRNERGLYGYLDEKCKPAFDFTSDEVKPFSEGFAVVGEGDTFHWINTSGEQILPRLKNGGTPYGGTNFHNGKAYLWDEDGVFFALDDNGKTTRVSTRQLTVDYLYRVDTDYGDEVPYAAYNPDCSTEWTPEQREGKWTYISKGGKLLTPFQYQSVARFVDGSAVAEADGRYGLLKVVDDHSTFYTTTGKTRHVFSAGGSCTCSFALAVPQKWQGQDLSVSLKDTETGAAISLTPSSQNRYSFAYRPNGARHSERKTFRVEVKNNGISLWQGEADYVFEQRARLQSKIRVNNADANQNDRCYVTATVTNPSGIAVTTTVTLHGGGSKARFESKTTTLTIPPYSSKTISSWFYVKNVELGGWCSVSTSEGTQARKSNLELKPF
;
A
#
# COMPACT_ATOMS: atom_id res chain seq x y z
N MET A 1 -49.57 -13.15 13.96
CA MET A 1 -48.10 -13.03 13.95
C MET A 1 -47.67 -12.27 12.70
N LYS A 2 -47.46 -10.97 12.82
CA LYS A 2 -46.98 -10.12 11.71
C LYS A 2 -45.46 -10.11 11.77
N LYS A 3 -44.81 -10.65 10.72
CA LYS A 3 -43.37 -10.51 10.54
C LYS A 3 -43.03 -9.10 10.06
N MET A 4 -42.36 -8.35 10.89
CA MET A 4 -41.74 -7.08 10.57
C MET A 4 -40.44 -7.40 9.79
N LEU A 5 -40.41 -7.10 8.50
CA LEU A 5 -39.17 -7.09 7.73
C LEU A 5 -38.43 -5.79 8.09
N CYS A 6 -37.34 -5.94 8.82
CA CYS A 6 -36.38 -4.89 9.06
C CYS A 6 -35.41 -4.88 7.85
N SER A 7 -35.57 -3.94 6.92
CA SER A 7 -34.62 -3.71 5.85
C SER A 7 -33.44 -2.92 6.42
N THR A 8 -32.37 -3.61 6.76
CA THR A 8 -31.08 -3.03 7.04
C THR A 8 -30.51 -2.45 5.76
N LEU A 9 -30.51 -1.14 5.68
CA LEU A 9 -29.81 -0.37 4.63
C LEU A 9 -28.30 -0.54 4.90
N ALA A 10 -27.66 -1.48 4.22
CA ALA A 10 -26.21 -1.58 4.20
C ALA A 10 -25.66 -0.36 3.44
N VAL A 11 -25.19 0.63 4.16
CA VAL A 11 -24.32 1.67 3.62
C VAL A 11 -22.99 0.98 3.28
N LEU A 12 -22.82 0.57 2.02
CA LEU A 12 -21.52 0.26 1.47
C LEU A 12 -20.71 1.57 1.47
N LEU A 13 -19.94 1.79 2.54
CA LEU A 13 -18.78 2.65 2.49
C LEU A 13 -17.82 1.97 1.49
N SER A 14 -17.81 2.45 0.25
CA SER A 14 -16.68 2.22 -0.63
C SER A 14 -15.48 2.85 0.07
N ALA A 15 -14.64 2.02 0.69
CA ALA A 15 -13.32 2.45 1.08
C ALA A 15 -12.64 2.92 -0.22
N SER A 16 -12.61 4.21 -0.45
CA SER A 16 -11.78 4.79 -1.48
C SER A 16 -10.36 4.38 -1.12
N ALA A 17 -9.77 3.48 -1.89
CA ALA A 17 -8.36 3.14 -1.74
C ALA A 17 -7.60 4.47 -1.76
N MET A 18 -6.98 4.83 -0.63
CA MET A 18 -6.22 6.06 -0.52
C MET A 18 -5.13 6.03 -1.60
N ALA A 19 -4.90 7.14 -2.26
CA ALA A 19 -3.82 7.21 -3.23
C ALA A 19 -2.51 7.05 -2.46
N GLN A 20 -1.60 6.25 -3.03
CA GLN A 20 -0.27 6.05 -2.47
C GLN A 20 0.74 6.93 -3.19
N THR A 21 1.78 7.32 -2.49
CA THR A 21 2.96 8.02 -3.02
C THR A 21 4.22 7.44 -2.40
N ALA A 22 5.39 7.78 -2.95
CA ALA A 22 6.65 7.49 -2.28
C ALA A 22 7.16 8.75 -1.58
N ASP A 23 7.67 8.56 -0.39
CA ASP A 23 8.35 9.58 0.38
C ASP A 23 9.72 9.09 0.82
N TRP A 24 10.65 10.00 1.09
CA TRP A 24 11.96 9.65 1.58
C TRP A 24 11.90 9.17 3.03
N LEU A 25 12.23 7.91 3.23
CA LEU A 25 12.51 7.36 4.55
C LEU A 25 13.90 7.80 5.03
N VAL A 26 14.85 7.82 4.09
CA VAL A 26 16.18 8.39 4.25
C VAL A 26 16.46 9.30 3.06
N THR A 27 16.66 10.59 3.29
CA THR A 27 16.95 11.55 2.22
C THR A 27 18.25 11.20 1.49
N PRO A 28 18.37 11.52 0.20
CA PRO A 28 19.57 11.24 -0.59
C PRO A 28 20.80 11.90 0.02
N GLN A 29 21.77 11.08 0.46
CA GLN A 29 22.99 11.57 1.10
C GLN A 29 24.20 10.64 0.95
N PHE A 30 24.00 9.45 0.40
CA PHE A 30 25.05 8.44 0.26
C PHE A 30 25.61 8.41 -1.15
N ASP A 31 26.89 8.05 -1.27
CA ASP A 31 27.56 7.87 -2.56
C ASP A 31 27.08 6.57 -3.24
N GLU A 32 26.74 5.56 -2.43
CA GLU A 32 26.19 4.29 -2.87
C GLU A 32 25.28 3.71 -1.79
N MET A 33 24.22 3.03 -2.20
CA MET A 33 23.32 2.30 -1.33
C MET A 33 22.84 1.03 -2.03
N LYS A 34 22.95 -0.12 -1.36
CA LYS A 34 22.54 -1.43 -1.90
C LYS A 34 21.85 -2.26 -0.83
N TYR A 35 20.80 -2.99 -1.23
CA TYR A 35 20.25 -4.05 -0.39
C TYR A 35 21.34 -5.09 -0.13
N PHE A 36 21.53 -5.50 1.11
CA PHE A 36 22.70 -6.29 1.50
C PHE A 36 22.33 -7.56 2.27
N ALA A 37 21.34 -7.47 3.13
CA ALA A 37 20.80 -8.58 3.92
C ALA A 37 19.34 -8.32 4.24
N PRO A 38 18.57 -9.27 4.79
CA PRO A 38 17.17 -9.05 5.15
C PRO A 38 16.98 -7.77 5.94
N LYS A 39 16.16 -6.88 5.39
CA LYS A 39 15.84 -5.56 6.00
C LYS A 39 17.06 -4.65 6.24
N MET A 40 18.15 -4.87 5.52
CA MET A 40 19.39 -4.09 5.68
C MET A 40 19.97 -3.61 4.35
N TYR A 41 20.46 -2.39 4.35
CA TYR A 41 21.13 -1.73 3.23
C TYR A 41 22.54 -1.34 3.62
N LYS A 42 23.53 -1.79 2.84
CA LYS A 42 24.89 -1.27 2.93
C LYS A 42 24.94 0.08 2.26
N VAL A 43 25.51 1.06 2.93
CA VAL A 43 25.70 2.43 2.46
C VAL A 43 27.16 2.78 2.39
N THR A 44 27.51 3.60 1.41
CA THR A 44 28.86 4.18 1.27
C THR A 44 28.76 5.69 1.33
N LYS A 45 29.60 6.32 2.12
CA LYS A 45 29.74 7.79 2.22
C LYS A 45 31.21 8.15 2.41
N ASN A 46 31.76 8.98 1.53
CA ASN A 46 33.18 9.37 1.57
C ASN A 46 34.13 8.16 1.62
N ASN A 47 33.88 7.14 0.80
CA ASN A 47 34.64 5.89 0.75
C ASN A 47 34.59 5.05 2.04
N LYS A 48 33.72 5.34 2.97
CA LYS A 48 33.47 4.53 4.17
C LYS A 48 32.12 3.87 4.07
N VAL A 49 32.06 2.65 4.62
CA VAL A 49 30.84 1.85 4.59
C VAL A 49 30.14 1.82 5.94
N GLY A 50 28.84 1.71 5.91
CA GLY A 50 27.96 1.57 7.05
C GLY A 50 26.73 0.73 6.69
N MET A 51 25.77 0.67 7.59
CA MET A 51 24.56 -0.13 7.44
C MET A 51 23.32 0.63 7.92
N ILE A 52 22.25 0.57 7.14
CA ILE A 52 20.96 1.17 7.48
C ILE A 52 19.89 0.08 7.41
N GLY A 53 18.95 0.11 8.35
CA GLY A 53 17.77 -0.75 8.34
C GLY A 53 16.74 -0.32 7.30
N ALA A 54 15.87 -1.26 6.89
CA ALA A 54 14.73 -0.96 6.01
C ALA A 54 13.71 0.00 6.65
N ASP A 55 13.80 0.23 7.97
CA ASP A 55 13.05 1.24 8.71
C ASP A 55 13.70 2.65 8.66
N GLY A 56 14.82 2.77 7.97
CA GLY A 56 15.61 4.01 7.82
C GLY A 56 16.53 4.34 8.97
N LYS A 57 16.59 3.50 10.01
CA LYS A 57 17.49 3.75 11.14
C LYS A 57 18.90 3.30 10.80
N THR A 58 19.87 4.07 11.25
CA THR A 58 21.27 3.69 11.15
C THR A 58 21.57 2.54 12.12
N ILE A 59 22.06 1.43 11.57
CA ILE A 59 22.58 0.28 12.32
C ILE A 59 24.06 0.50 12.59
N LEU A 60 24.79 0.93 11.58
CA LEU A 60 26.23 1.20 11.64
C LEU A 60 26.56 2.45 10.84
N GLU A 61 27.18 3.45 11.48
CA GLU A 61 27.60 4.66 10.79
C GLU A 61 28.63 4.35 9.69
N PRO A 62 28.62 5.08 8.56
CA PRO A 62 29.56 4.87 7.46
C PRO A 62 30.95 5.43 7.82
N GLN A 63 31.70 4.65 8.58
CA GLN A 63 33.05 5.01 9.05
C GLN A 63 34.08 3.89 8.87
N TYR A 64 33.68 2.71 8.46
CA TYR A 64 34.55 1.53 8.31
C TYR A 64 34.99 1.35 6.85
N ASP A 65 36.08 0.60 6.66
CA ASP A 65 36.63 0.38 5.33
C ASP A 65 35.88 -0.73 4.55
N ALA A 66 35.42 -1.76 5.25
CA ALA A 66 34.63 -2.82 4.63
C ALA A 66 33.66 -3.50 5.61
N ILE A 67 32.61 -4.09 5.04
CA ILE A 67 31.71 -5.04 5.69
C ILE A 67 31.66 -6.24 4.75
N ASN A 68 32.01 -7.45 5.25
CA ASN A 68 31.93 -8.66 4.47
C ASN A 68 30.48 -9.13 4.31
N LEU A 69 30.26 -10.16 3.49
CA LEU A 69 28.93 -10.75 3.32
C LEU A 69 28.46 -11.42 4.60
N PHE A 70 27.15 -11.49 4.79
CA PHE A 70 26.55 -12.29 5.84
C PHE A 70 26.78 -13.78 5.57
N TYR A 71 27.29 -14.45 6.57
CA TYR A 71 27.44 -15.89 6.60
C TYR A 71 27.06 -16.40 8.01
N GLU A 72 26.32 -17.49 8.09
CA GLU A 72 25.73 -17.98 9.34
C GLU A 72 25.02 -16.86 10.15
N GLY A 73 24.32 -15.97 9.43
CA GLY A 73 23.58 -14.86 10.05
C GLY A 73 24.42 -13.71 10.56
N ARG A 74 25.73 -13.62 10.18
CA ARG A 74 26.66 -12.60 10.67
C ARG A 74 27.55 -12.02 9.58
N ALA A 75 27.85 -10.73 9.70
CA ALA A 75 28.82 -10.01 8.87
C ALA A 75 29.84 -9.29 9.76
N VAL A 76 31.11 -9.37 9.38
CA VAL A 76 32.22 -8.70 10.07
C VAL A 76 32.45 -7.34 9.42
N PHE A 77 32.65 -6.29 10.23
CA PHE A 77 33.07 -4.99 9.72
C PHE A 77 34.46 -4.65 10.23
N VAL A 78 35.25 -4.06 9.34
CA VAL A 78 36.71 -3.98 9.47
C VAL A 78 37.26 -2.65 9.01
N ASP A 79 38.45 -2.31 9.54
CA ASP A 79 39.31 -1.25 9.00
C ASP A 79 40.60 -1.84 8.44
N ARG A 80 41.09 -1.25 7.37
CA ARG A 80 42.37 -1.59 6.78
C ARG A 80 43.50 -0.94 7.54
N THR A 81 44.49 -1.74 7.94
CA THR A 81 45.70 -1.27 8.62
C THR A 81 46.94 -1.78 7.86
N SER A 82 48.12 -1.37 8.26
CA SER A 82 49.40 -1.92 7.78
C SER A 82 49.57 -3.41 8.06
N GLU A 83 48.92 -3.90 9.12
CA GLU A 83 49.01 -5.30 9.56
C GLU A 83 47.90 -6.20 9.03
N GLY A 84 46.93 -5.62 8.31
CA GLY A 84 45.82 -6.35 7.72
C GLY A 84 44.45 -5.74 8.03
N TRP A 85 43.42 -6.55 7.90
CA TRP A 85 42.04 -6.17 8.18
C TRP A 85 41.72 -6.28 9.67
N LEU A 86 41.78 -5.15 10.38
CA LEU A 86 41.46 -5.07 11.80
C LEU A 86 39.94 -5.17 12.00
N ILE A 87 39.50 -6.15 12.76
CA ILE A 87 38.10 -6.38 13.10
C ILE A 87 37.65 -5.29 14.07
N ARG A 88 36.57 -4.60 13.71
CA ARG A 88 35.91 -3.60 14.56
C ARG A 88 34.69 -4.17 15.26
N GLY A 89 34.09 -5.19 14.67
CA GLY A 89 32.96 -5.89 15.25
C GLY A 89 32.22 -6.78 14.27
N VAL A 90 31.06 -7.22 14.68
CA VAL A 90 30.14 -8.09 13.94
C VAL A 90 28.73 -7.53 13.97
N ILE A 91 28.01 -7.68 12.86
CA ILE A 91 26.58 -7.36 12.72
C ILE A 91 25.84 -8.68 12.55
N SER A 92 24.79 -8.92 13.33
CA SER A 92 23.87 -10.03 13.15
C SER A 92 22.70 -9.65 12.23
N GLU A 93 22.00 -10.65 11.65
CA GLU A 93 20.84 -10.41 10.73
C GLU A 93 19.66 -9.69 11.40
N ASP A 94 19.58 -9.68 12.73
CA ASP A 94 18.59 -8.91 13.48
C ASP A 94 18.97 -7.42 13.66
N GLY A 95 20.14 -7.02 13.15
CA GLY A 95 20.70 -5.67 13.28
C GLY A 95 21.50 -5.44 14.59
N THR A 96 21.69 -6.46 15.40
CA THR A 96 22.52 -6.35 16.61
C THR A 96 23.98 -6.17 16.23
N VAL A 97 24.64 -5.16 16.82
CA VAL A 97 26.06 -4.87 16.60
C VAL A 97 26.85 -5.17 17.86
N ASN A 98 27.88 -6.00 17.72
CA ASN A 98 28.84 -6.29 18.78
C ASN A 98 30.23 -5.78 18.35
N TYR A 99 30.86 -4.95 19.17
CA TYR A 99 32.18 -4.40 18.90
C TYR A 99 33.28 -5.28 19.48
N ALA A 100 34.39 -5.37 18.76
CA ALA A 100 35.57 -6.05 19.27
C ALA A 100 36.21 -5.27 20.44
N GLU A 101 36.52 -5.96 21.53
CA GLU A 101 37.19 -5.37 22.72
C GLU A 101 38.73 -5.41 22.62
N GLY A 102 39.29 -6.02 21.56
CA GLY A 102 40.74 -6.15 21.33
C GLY A 102 41.12 -5.97 19.87
N ASN A 103 42.41 -6.07 19.59
CA ASN A 103 42.93 -5.99 18.22
C ASN A 103 43.03 -7.42 17.63
N TYR A 104 42.05 -7.75 16.81
CA TYR A 104 41.97 -9.01 16.08
C TYR A 104 41.98 -8.72 14.60
N TYR A 105 42.71 -9.54 13.85
CA TYR A 105 42.86 -9.39 12.40
C TYR A 105 42.15 -10.52 11.68
N LEU A 106 41.35 -10.16 10.70
CA LEU A 106 40.63 -11.08 9.85
C LEU A 106 41.64 -11.79 8.91
N LEU A 107 41.50 -13.08 8.80
CA LEU A 107 42.37 -13.88 7.92
C LEU A 107 41.79 -13.93 6.51
N PRO A 108 42.57 -13.62 5.44
CA PRO A 108 42.04 -13.58 4.06
C PRO A 108 41.42 -14.90 3.60
N LYS A 109 41.90 -16.05 4.11
CA LYS A 109 41.33 -17.38 3.81
C LYS A 109 40.06 -17.70 4.60
N TYR A 110 39.86 -17.09 5.76
CA TYR A 110 38.84 -17.47 6.75
C TYR A 110 38.04 -16.23 7.18
N MET A 111 37.40 -15.59 6.20
CA MET A 111 36.72 -14.31 6.44
C MET A 111 35.32 -14.44 7.05
N PHE A 112 34.85 -15.64 7.34
CA PHE A 112 33.48 -15.91 7.72
C PHE A 112 33.42 -16.72 9.01
N TYR A 113 32.30 -16.61 9.70
CA TYR A 113 31.97 -17.49 10.81
C TYR A 113 31.79 -18.92 10.30
N SER A 114 32.19 -19.87 11.11
CA SER A 114 31.93 -21.29 10.91
C SER A 114 31.54 -21.91 12.23
N GLU A 115 30.36 -22.50 12.29
CA GLU A 115 29.77 -23.08 13.51
C GLU A 115 29.75 -22.09 14.69
N GLY A 116 29.43 -20.81 14.40
CA GLY A 116 29.35 -19.75 15.39
C GLY A 116 30.68 -19.14 15.82
N LEU A 117 31.79 -19.58 15.23
CA LEU A 117 33.15 -19.15 15.59
C LEU A 117 33.88 -18.52 14.38
N LEU A 118 34.55 -17.39 14.61
CA LEU A 118 35.33 -16.67 13.59
C LEU A 118 36.84 -16.91 13.87
N THR A 119 37.53 -17.44 12.88
CA THR A 119 38.97 -17.65 12.93
C THR A 119 39.72 -16.33 12.74
N VAL A 120 40.60 -15.98 13.69
CA VAL A 120 41.30 -14.68 13.67
C VAL A 120 42.73 -14.81 14.21
N ARG A 121 43.53 -13.75 14.00
CA ARG A 121 44.86 -13.56 14.60
C ARG A 121 44.83 -12.36 15.56
N ASN A 122 45.41 -12.47 16.73
CA ASN A 122 45.56 -11.37 17.67
C ASN A 122 46.77 -10.47 17.32
N GLU A 123 46.95 -9.40 18.05
CA GLU A 123 48.11 -8.46 17.90
C GLU A 123 49.45 -9.07 18.20
N ARG A 124 49.51 -10.20 18.98
CA ARG A 124 50.75 -10.92 19.27
C ARG A 124 51.14 -11.91 18.19
N GLY A 125 50.34 -12.03 17.14
CA GLY A 125 50.56 -12.98 16.04
C GLY A 125 49.98 -14.36 16.29
N LEU A 126 49.35 -14.61 17.45
CA LEU A 126 48.74 -15.88 17.77
C LEU A 126 47.31 -15.98 17.19
N TYR A 127 46.95 -17.16 16.78
CA TYR A 127 45.66 -17.47 16.18
C TYR A 127 44.69 -18.02 17.24
N GLY A 128 43.41 -17.84 16.98
CA GLY A 128 42.33 -18.29 17.82
C GLY A 128 40.96 -17.96 17.21
N TYR A 129 39.96 -17.92 18.07
CA TYR A 129 38.57 -17.77 17.62
C TYR A 129 37.85 -16.68 18.41
N LEU A 130 37.00 -15.93 17.71
CA LEU A 130 36.00 -15.06 18.35
C LEU A 130 34.61 -15.71 18.27
N ASP A 131 33.86 -15.55 19.33
CA ASP A 131 32.47 -15.97 19.43
C ASP A 131 31.53 -15.02 18.65
N GLU A 132 30.26 -15.31 18.69
CA GLU A 132 29.20 -14.54 18.07
C GLU A 132 29.04 -13.10 18.58
N LYS A 133 29.61 -12.81 19.76
CA LYS A 133 29.64 -11.49 20.38
C LYS A 133 30.96 -10.76 20.13
N CYS A 134 31.78 -11.28 19.23
CA CYS A 134 33.10 -10.74 18.89
C CYS A 134 34.08 -10.77 20.07
N LYS A 135 33.95 -11.75 20.96
CA LYS A 135 34.83 -11.96 22.09
C LYS A 135 35.68 -13.23 21.90
N PRO A 136 36.88 -13.31 22.50
CA PRO A 136 37.64 -14.55 22.51
C PRO A 136 36.80 -15.71 23.03
N ALA A 137 36.67 -16.75 22.21
CA ALA A 137 36.00 -17.99 22.61
C ALA A 137 36.90 -18.83 23.52
N PHE A 138 38.22 -18.79 23.25
CA PHE A 138 39.27 -19.51 23.99
C PHE A 138 40.54 -18.66 24.08
N ASP A 139 41.52 -19.07 24.87
CA ASP A 139 42.82 -18.43 24.89
C ASP A 139 43.55 -18.55 23.58
N PHE A 140 44.29 -17.51 23.19
CA PHE A 140 45.09 -17.46 21.99
C PHE A 140 46.48 -18.03 22.27
N THR A 141 46.68 -19.31 21.96
CA THR A 141 47.95 -20.03 22.22
C THR A 141 48.57 -20.61 20.97
N SER A 142 47.82 -20.60 19.83
CA SER A 142 48.15 -21.37 18.64
C SER A 142 48.90 -20.55 17.60
N ASP A 143 49.80 -21.22 16.87
CA ASP A 143 50.55 -20.66 15.73
C ASP A 143 49.81 -20.87 14.41
N GLU A 144 48.87 -21.81 14.36
CA GLU A 144 48.01 -22.12 13.23
C GLU A 144 46.67 -22.64 13.71
N VAL A 145 45.58 -22.21 13.04
CA VAL A 145 44.23 -22.72 13.27
C VAL A 145 43.46 -22.82 11.97
N LYS A 146 42.47 -23.71 11.91
CA LYS A 146 41.53 -23.81 10.82
C LYS A 146 40.11 -23.50 11.31
N PRO A 147 39.16 -23.09 10.44
CA PRO A 147 37.78 -22.95 10.84
C PRO A 147 37.19 -24.23 11.39
N PHE A 148 36.18 -24.12 12.24
CA PHE A 148 35.43 -25.27 12.71
C PHE A 148 34.70 -25.98 11.56
N SER A 149 34.64 -27.29 11.59
CA SER A 149 33.90 -28.14 10.67
C SER A 149 33.47 -29.41 11.38
N GLU A 150 32.16 -29.71 11.33
CA GLU A 150 31.57 -30.89 12.00
C GLU A 150 31.87 -30.97 13.50
N GLY A 151 31.87 -29.80 14.19
CA GLY A 151 32.10 -29.68 15.62
C GLY A 151 33.54 -29.61 16.05
N PHE A 152 34.52 -29.64 15.12
CA PHE A 152 35.94 -29.69 15.43
C PHE A 152 36.78 -28.73 14.57
N ALA A 153 37.90 -28.29 15.15
CA ALA A 153 38.89 -27.49 14.43
C ALA A 153 40.32 -28.02 14.72
N VAL A 154 41.17 -27.91 13.71
CA VAL A 154 42.61 -28.21 13.80
C VAL A 154 43.35 -27.00 14.38
N VAL A 155 44.19 -27.25 15.35
CA VAL A 155 44.99 -26.25 16.02
C VAL A 155 46.46 -26.72 16.06
N GLY A 156 47.37 -25.84 15.65
CA GLY A 156 48.80 -26.09 15.65
C GLY A 156 49.52 -25.27 16.75
N GLU A 157 50.39 -25.91 17.49
CA GLU A 157 51.29 -25.29 18.49
C GLU A 157 52.73 -25.81 18.24
N GLY A 158 53.56 -24.97 17.66
CA GLY A 158 54.87 -25.41 17.18
C GLY A 158 54.74 -26.50 16.09
N ASP A 159 55.43 -27.61 16.27
CA ASP A 159 55.41 -28.75 15.33
C ASP A 159 54.33 -29.79 15.67
N THR A 160 53.39 -29.46 16.53
CA THR A 160 52.31 -30.39 16.97
C THR A 160 50.96 -29.90 16.61
N PHE A 161 50.09 -30.82 16.17
CA PHE A 161 48.70 -30.54 15.84
C PHE A 161 47.76 -31.36 16.71
N HIS A 162 46.67 -30.73 17.09
CA HIS A 162 45.59 -31.38 17.80
C HIS A 162 44.25 -30.83 17.30
N TRP A 163 43.16 -31.40 17.75
CA TRP A 163 41.81 -30.96 17.42
C TRP A 163 41.14 -30.46 18.70
N ILE A 164 40.34 -29.42 18.55
CA ILE A 164 39.50 -28.93 19.62
C ILE A 164 38.03 -29.03 19.21
N ASN A 165 37.15 -29.26 20.14
CA ASN A 165 35.71 -29.12 19.89
C ASN A 165 35.25 -27.66 20.10
N THR A 166 33.97 -27.37 19.81
CA THR A 166 33.39 -26.03 19.96
C THR A 166 33.35 -25.51 21.40
N SER A 167 33.62 -26.35 22.39
CA SER A 167 33.80 -25.96 23.79
C SER A 167 35.27 -25.69 24.16
N GLY A 168 36.21 -25.84 23.23
CA GLY A 168 37.64 -25.69 23.45
C GLY A 168 38.31 -26.92 24.08
N GLU A 169 37.60 -28.05 24.22
CA GLU A 169 38.15 -29.27 24.73
C GLU A 169 39.06 -29.94 23.69
N GLN A 170 40.26 -30.31 24.12
CA GLN A 170 41.27 -30.90 23.22
C GLN A 170 40.99 -32.37 22.93
N ILE A 171 41.08 -32.77 21.68
CA ILE A 171 41.20 -34.15 21.25
C ILE A 171 42.65 -34.38 20.85
N LEU A 172 43.36 -35.17 21.67
CA LEU A 172 44.75 -35.54 21.44
C LEU A 172 44.79 -36.93 20.79
N PRO A 173 44.87 -37.01 19.44
CA PRO A 173 44.93 -38.31 18.81
C PRO A 173 46.26 -39.02 19.16
N ARG A 174 46.16 -40.29 19.58
CA ARG A 174 47.33 -41.12 19.85
C ARG A 174 47.68 -41.92 18.60
N LEU A 175 48.85 -41.62 18.07
CA LEU A 175 49.39 -42.43 16.98
C LEU A 175 49.93 -43.76 17.53
N LYS A 176 49.81 -44.83 16.72
CA LYS A 176 50.28 -46.16 17.16
C LYS A 176 51.78 -46.24 17.45
N ASN A 177 52.56 -45.34 16.88
CA ASN A 177 54.01 -45.21 17.14
C ASN A 177 54.32 -44.37 18.39
N GLY A 178 53.26 -43.84 19.07
CA GLY A 178 53.43 -42.97 20.24
C GLY A 178 53.79 -41.52 19.93
N GLY A 179 53.88 -41.15 18.66
CA GLY A 179 54.18 -39.80 18.19
C GLY A 179 52.95 -38.87 18.24
N THR A 180 53.21 -37.60 18.08
CA THR A 180 52.19 -36.54 17.92
C THR A 180 51.93 -36.26 16.44
N PRO A 181 50.73 -35.80 16.06
CA PRO A 181 50.46 -35.35 14.71
C PRO A 181 51.36 -34.18 14.35
N TYR A 182 51.97 -34.24 13.15
CA TYR A 182 52.76 -33.17 12.53
C TYR A 182 51.89 -32.27 11.64
N GLY A 183 50.69 -32.70 11.33
CA GLY A 183 49.68 -31.93 10.58
C GLY A 183 48.38 -32.66 10.49
N GLY A 184 47.34 -31.92 10.07
CA GLY A 184 45.99 -32.47 9.98
C GLY A 184 45.03 -31.66 9.14
N THR A 185 43.90 -32.32 8.75
CA THR A 185 42.77 -31.70 8.07
C THR A 185 41.64 -31.43 9.04
N ASN A 186 40.71 -30.58 8.65
CA ASN A 186 39.40 -30.48 9.30
C ASN A 186 38.62 -31.79 9.19
N PHE A 187 37.61 -31.94 10.05
CA PHE A 187 36.64 -33.02 9.94
C PHE A 187 35.75 -32.80 8.71
N HIS A 188 35.45 -33.91 8.03
CA HIS A 188 34.49 -33.97 6.96
C HIS A 188 33.94 -35.39 6.82
N ASN A 189 32.60 -35.55 6.76
CA ASN A 189 31.92 -36.85 6.78
C ASN A 189 32.38 -37.73 7.97
N GLY A 190 32.47 -37.13 9.15
CA GLY A 190 32.83 -37.82 10.41
C GLY A 190 34.29 -38.26 10.51
N LYS A 191 35.19 -37.70 9.70
CA LYS A 191 36.63 -38.06 9.74
C LYS A 191 37.51 -36.86 9.45
N ALA A 192 38.66 -36.81 10.15
CA ALA A 192 39.80 -35.98 9.79
C ALA A 192 40.99 -36.86 9.38
N TYR A 193 41.91 -36.33 8.64
CA TYR A 193 43.16 -36.99 8.30
C TYR A 193 44.32 -36.26 8.97
N LEU A 194 45.27 -37.04 9.47
CA LEU A 194 46.48 -36.54 10.09
C LEU A 194 47.68 -37.33 9.64
N TRP A 195 48.85 -36.77 9.79
CA TRP A 195 50.12 -37.42 9.44
C TRP A 195 51.16 -37.17 10.54
N ASP A 196 52.07 -38.13 10.66
CA ASP A 196 53.21 -38.01 11.55
C ASP A 196 54.41 -37.36 10.84
N GLU A 197 55.54 -37.20 11.59
CA GLU A 197 56.80 -36.63 11.08
C GLU A 197 57.37 -37.43 9.91
N ASP A 198 57.14 -38.74 9.84
CA ASP A 198 57.56 -39.63 8.75
C ASP A 198 56.62 -39.60 7.55
N GLY A 199 55.58 -38.79 7.57
CA GLY A 199 54.61 -38.71 6.49
C GLY A 199 53.65 -39.88 6.41
N VAL A 200 53.44 -40.63 7.49
CA VAL A 200 52.49 -41.74 7.56
C VAL A 200 51.11 -41.15 7.91
N PHE A 201 50.11 -41.49 7.11
CA PHE A 201 48.75 -40.95 7.27
C PHE A 201 47.83 -41.85 8.08
N PHE A 202 46.95 -41.18 8.87
CA PHE A 202 45.94 -41.81 9.67
C PHE A 202 44.61 -41.07 9.49
N ALA A 203 43.51 -41.81 9.58
CA ALA A 203 42.18 -41.24 9.73
C ALA A 203 41.86 -41.14 11.21
N LEU A 204 41.33 -40.01 11.64
CA LEU A 204 40.83 -39.70 13.00
C LEU A 204 39.29 -39.67 12.93
N ASP A 205 38.66 -40.42 13.83
CA ASP A 205 37.22 -40.31 14.05
C ASP A 205 36.86 -39.31 15.15
N ASP A 206 35.59 -39.00 15.30
CA ASP A 206 35.03 -38.06 16.27
C ASP A 206 35.25 -38.51 17.74
N ASN A 207 35.60 -39.76 17.98
CA ASN A 207 35.96 -40.31 19.31
C ASN A 207 37.47 -40.27 19.60
N GLY A 208 38.24 -39.64 18.71
CA GLY A 208 39.70 -39.54 18.89
C GLY A 208 40.49 -40.80 18.50
N LYS A 209 39.83 -41.79 17.89
CA LYS A 209 40.48 -43.02 17.46
C LYS A 209 41.15 -42.84 16.12
N THR A 210 42.41 -43.23 16.06
CA THR A 210 43.20 -43.20 14.81
C THR A 210 43.27 -44.55 14.14
N THR A 211 43.20 -44.57 12.82
CA THR A 211 43.35 -45.74 11.98
C THR A 211 44.31 -45.43 10.82
N ARG A 212 45.40 -46.19 10.66
CA ARG A 212 46.35 -45.99 9.58
C ARG A 212 45.67 -46.14 8.21
N VAL A 213 45.93 -45.22 7.31
CA VAL A 213 45.39 -45.22 5.95
C VAL A 213 46.50 -45.35 4.93
N SER A 214 46.22 -46.05 3.83
CA SER A 214 47.18 -46.15 2.74
C SER A 214 47.11 -44.91 1.85
N THR A 215 48.24 -44.50 1.27
CA THR A 215 48.30 -43.37 0.33
C THR A 215 47.34 -43.51 -0.85
N ARG A 216 46.92 -44.71 -1.24
CA ARG A 216 45.96 -44.98 -2.29
C ARG A 216 44.52 -44.62 -1.86
N GLN A 217 44.17 -44.71 -0.59
CA GLN A 217 42.88 -44.30 -0.04
C GLN A 217 42.77 -42.76 0.13
N LEU A 218 43.91 -42.11 0.34
CA LEU A 218 44.02 -40.65 0.49
C LEU A 218 43.79 -39.91 -0.84
N THR A 219 44.11 -40.54 -1.99
CA THR A 219 44.22 -39.82 -3.28
C THR A 219 42.89 -39.25 -3.78
N VAL A 220 41.77 -39.83 -3.45
CA VAL A 220 40.45 -39.35 -3.89
C VAL A 220 39.84 -38.38 -2.87
N ASP A 221 39.95 -38.68 -1.58
CA ASP A 221 39.35 -37.88 -0.53
C ASP A 221 40.18 -36.66 -0.11
N TYR A 222 41.51 -36.78 -0.21
CA TYR A 222 42.45 -35.77 0.30
C TYR A 222 42.73 -34.66 -0.72
N LEU A 223 42.90 -34.99 -2.01
CA LEU A 223 43.13 -33.96 -3.06
C LEU A 223 41.90 -33.07 -3.28
N TYR A 224 40.70 -33.60 -3.08
CA TYR A 224 39.48 -32.80 -3.14
C TYR A 224 39.30 -31.91 -1.90
N ARG A 225 40.02 -32.16 -0.79
CA ARG A 225 39.78 -31.47 0.52
C ARG A 225 40.91 -30.55 0.93
N VAL A 226 42.10 -30.68 0.45
CA VAL A 226 43.22 -29.79 0.79
C VAL A 226 43.19 -28.51 -0.04
N ASP A 227 42.66 -28.57 -1.26
CA ASP A 227 42.48 -27.41 -2.12
C ASP A 227 41.11 -26.70 -1.93
N THR A 228 40.14 -27.35 -1.26
CA THR A 228 38.83 -26.77 -0.93
C THR A 228 38.75 -26.26 0.50
N ASP A 229 39.87 -25.96 1.15
CA ASP A 229 39.88 -25.17 2.35
C ASP A 229 39.28 -23.77 2.04
N TYR A 230 37.93 -23.69 1.95
CA TYR A 230 37.12 -22.47 1.88
C TYR A 230 37.53 -21.39 0.86
N GLY A 231 38.38 -21.70 -0.15
CA GLY A 231 38.87 -20.71 -1.09
C GLY A 231 37.91 -20.35 -2.23
N ASP A 232 37.15 -21.34 -2.75
CA ASP A 232 36.38 -21.16 -3.98
C ASP A 232 34.89 -21.45 -3.91
N GLU A 233 34.37 -22.02 -2.81
CA GLU A 233 32.94 -22.26 -2.59
C GLU A 233 32.46 -21.66 -1.27
N VAL A 234 32.68 -20.39 -1.06
CA VAL A 234 31.74 -19.66 -0.20
C VAL A 234 30.46 -19.62 -1.02
N PRO A 235 29.37 -20.28 -0.60
CA PRO A 235 28.10 -20.07 -1.28
C PRO A 235 27.81 -18.60 -1.14
N TYR A 236 28.06 -17.85 -2.21
CA TYR A 236 27.48 -16.53 -2.41
C TYR A 236 25.98 -16.74 -2.42
N ALA A 237 25.39 -16.84 -1.28
CA ALA A 237 24.00 -16.53 -1.11
C ALA A 237 23.92 -15.03 -1.35
N ALA A 238 24.11 -14.61 -2.61
CA ALA A 238 23.63 -13.33 -3.04
C ALA A 238 22.18 -13.32 -2.62
N TYR A 239 21.89 -12.59 -1.56
CA TYR A 239 20.54 -12.45 -1.04
C TYR A 239 19.71 -11.96 -2.21
N ASN A 240 18.89 -12.82 -2.77
CA ASN A 240 17.98 -12.48 -3.86
C ASN A 240 16.60 -12.28 -3.22
N PRO A 241 16.30 -11.06 -2.75
CA PRO A 241 15.08 -10.80 -2.02
C PRO A 241 13.86 -10.91 -2.92
N ASP A 242 12.74 -11.34 -2.34
CA ASP A 242 11.45 -11.23 -2.98
C ASP A 242 11.07 -9.77 -3.18
N CYS A 243 11.19 -9.31 -4.43
CA CYS A 243 10.82 -7.96 -4.79
C CYS A 243 9.30 -7.81 -4.85
N SER A 244 8.78 -6.73 -4.28
CA SER A 244 7.38 -6.36 -4.44
C SER A 244 7.03 -6.21 -5.93
N THR A 245 5.90 -6.81 -6.34
CA THR A 245 5.36 -6.68 -7.70
C THR A 245 4.24 -5.64 -7.81
N GLU A 246 3.89 -4.99 -6.72
CA GLU A 246 2.85 -3.97 -6.70
C GLU A 246 3.28 -2.71 -7.46
N TRP A 247 4.52 -2.29 -7.25
CA TRP A 247 5.13 -1.13 -7.87
C TRP A 247 6.36 -1.55 -8.67
N THR A 248 6.36 -1.32 -9.97
CA THR A 248 7.49 -1.64 -10.85
C THR A 248 8.20 -0.37 -11.31
N PRO A 249 9.53 -0.36 -11.38
CA PRO A 249 10.29 0.75 -11.96
C PRO A 249 9.89 1.01 -13.42
N GLU A 250 9.70 2.28 -13.77
CA GLU A 250 9.41 2.76 -15.11
C GLU A 250 10.29 3.96 -15.43
N GLN A 251 10.86 4.00 -16.63
CA GLN A 251 11.72 5.09 -17.09
C GLN A 251 11.14 5.83 -18.29
N ARG A 252 11.22 7.17 -18.25
CA ARG A 252 10.93 8.02 -19.42
C ARG A 252 11.91 9.20 -19.45
N GLU A 253 12.43 9.53 -20.62
CA GLU A 253 13.31 10.67 -20.84
C GLU A 253 14.46 10.77 -19.82
N GLY A 254 15.04 9.60 -19.44
CA GLY A 254 16.14 9.53 -18.49
C GLY A 254 15.76 9.67 -17.01
N LYS A 255 14.45 9.84 -16.69
CA LYS A 255 13.97 9.89 -15.32
C LYS A 255 13.15 8.65 -14.96
N TRP A 256 13.21 8.26 -13.71
CA TRP A 256 12.53 7.09 -13.18
C TRP A 256 11.40 7.43 -12.21
N THR A 257 10.46 6.53 -12.14
CA THR A 257 9.38 6.45 -11.16
C THR A 257 8.95 5.01 -10.97
N TYR A 258 7.83 4.80 -10.29
CA TYR A 258 7.18 3.50 -10.15
C TYR A 258 5.76 3.54 -10.69
N ILE A 259 5.37 2.44 -11.32
CA ILE A 259 4.03 2.26 -11.88
C ILE A 259 3.37 0.98 -11.33
N SER A 260 2.10 1.05 -10.98
CA SER A 260 1.31 -0.11 -10.59
C SER A 260 0.87 -0.94 -11.80
N LYS A 261 0.42 -2.18 -11.59
CA LYS A 261 -0.17 -3.03 -12.66
C LYS A 261 -1.33 -2.35 -13.38
N GLY A 262 -2.05 -1.43 -12.71
CA GLY A 262 -3.13 -0.64 -13.29
C GLY A 262 -2.70 0.62 -14.03
N GLY A 263 -1.40 0.85 -14.21
CA GLY A 263 -0.86 2.03 -14.91
C GLY A 263 -0.84 3.31 -14.06
N LYS A 264 -1.04 3.22 -12.74
CA LYS A 264 -1.00 4.38 -11.83
C LYS A 264 0.45 4.70 -11.45
N LEU A 265 0.84 5.97 -11.56
CA LEU A 265 2.14 6.44 -11.11
C LEU A 265 2.17 6.63 -9.58
N LEU A 266 3.26 6.20 -8.95
CA LEU A 266 3.50 6.45 -7.53
C LEU A 266 3.96 7.90 -7.28
N THR A 267 4.87 8.39 -8.14
CA THR A 267 5.40 9.77 -8.13
C THR A 267 5.54 10.29 -9.56
N PRO A 268 5.79 11.59 -9.78
CA PRO A 268 6.29 12.06 -11.07
C PRO A 268 7.60 11.35 -11.46
N PHE A 269 7.97 11.41 -12.76
CA PHE A 269 9.28 10.99 -13.23
C PHE A 269 10.34 11.97 -12.73
N GLN A 270 11.08 11.60 -11.70
CA GLN A 270 11.98 12.53 -11.02
C GLN A 270 13.33 11.94 -10.60
N TYR A 271 13.41 10.62 -10.38
CA TYR A 271 14.63 9.97 -9.91
C TYR A 271 15.61 9.73 -11.04
N GLN A 272 16.91 9.72 -10.74
CA GLN A 272 17.98 9.38 -11.69
C GLN A 272 18.13 7.86 -11.87
N SER A 273 17.96 7.12 -10.77
CA SER A 273 17.85 5.66 -10.78
C SER A 273 16.96 5.19 -9.63
N VAL A 274 16.39 3.99 -9.76
CA VAL A 274 15.59 3.36 -8.71
C VAL A 274 15.78 1.85 -8.71
N ALA A 275 15.80 1.24 -7.53
CA ALA A 275 15.71 -0.20 -7.35
C ALA A 275 14.25 -0.64 -7.15
N ARG A 276 13.97 -1.93 -7.19
CA ARG A 276 12.66 -2.48 -6.82
C ARG A 276 12.42 -2.33 -5.33
N PHE A 277 11.16 -2.24 -4.91
CA PHE A 277 10.79 -2.30 -3.51
C PHE A 277 11.06 -3.69 -2.94
N VAL A 278 11.75 -3.70 -1.81
CA VAL A 278 12.08 -4.88 -1.00
C VAL A 278 11.80 -4.51 0.46
N ASP A 279 11.16 -5.39 1.21
CA ASP A 279 10.82 -5.15 2.62
C ASP A 279 10.13 -3.79 2.87
N GLY A 280 9.31 -3.33 1.92
CA GLY A 280 8.56 -2.07 2.00
C GLY A 280 9.35 -0.81 1.70
N SER A 281 10.62 -0.92 1.31
CA SER A 281 11.48 0.22 0.95
C SER A 281 12.22 0.00 -0.37
N ALA A 282 12.70 1.08 -0.99
CA ALA A 282 13.43 1.02 -2.25
C ALA A 282 14.53 2.06 -2.30
N VAL A 283 15.69 1.66 -2.80
CA VAL A 283 16.79 2.58 -3.06
C VAL A 283 16.47 3.45 -4.28
N ALA A 284 16.68 4.75 -4.16
CA ALA A 284 16.54 5.68 -5.28
C ALA A 284 17.64 6.74 -5.24
N GLU A 285 17.99 7.21 -6.44
CA GLU A 285 18.98 8.27 -6.64
C GLU A 285 18.31 9.58 -7.02
N ALA A 286 18.68 10.65 -6.31
CA ALA A 286 18.32 12.00 -6.65
C ALA A 286 19.54 12.91 -6.40
N ASP A 287 19.79 13.83 -7.34
CA ASP A 287 20.90 14.78 -7.30
C ASP A 287 22.28 14.12 -7.10
N GLY A 288 22.49 12.93 -7.72
CA GLY A 288 23.72 12.17 -7.64
C GLY A 288 23.99 11.52 -6.29
N ARG A 289 22.98 11.40 -5.44
CA ARG A 289 23.04 10.76 -4.13
C ARG A 289 21.93 9.73 -3.97
N TYR A 290 22.21 8.69 -3.19
CA TYR A 290 21.29 7.62 -2.90
C TYR A 290 20.58 7.83 -1.56
N GLY A 291 19.30 7.50 -1.54
CA GLY A 291 18.45 7.49 -0.36
C GLY A 291 17.50 6.30 -0.37
N LEU A 292 16.65 6.20 0.64
CA LEU A 292 15.69 5.13 0.79
C LEU A 292 14.27 5.69 0.73
N LEU A 293 13.45 5.16 -0.17
CA LEU A 293 12.03 5.48 -0.32
C LEU A 293 11.17 4.48 0.43
N LYS A 294 10.02 4.93 0.90
CA LYS A 294 8.90 4.09 1.34
C LYS A 294 7.62 4.50 0.63
N VAL A 295 6.69 3.56 0.48
CA VAL A 295 5.33 3.87 0.06
C VAL A 295 4.57 4.40 1.28
N VAL A 296 3.88 5.52 1.10
CA VAL A 296 3.03 6.12 2.13
C VAL A 296 1.65 6.41 1.56
N ASP A 297 0.64 6.44 2.42
CA ASP A 297 -0.67 6.94 2.04
C ASP A 297 -0.57 8.43 1.76
N ASP A 298 -0.97 8.82 0.58
CA ASP A 298 -0.97 10.22 0.17
C ASP A 298 -2.21 10.91 0.74
N HIS A 299 -2.07 11.51 1.89
CA HIS A 299 -3.11 12.33 2.49
C HIS A 299 -3.40 13.61 1.68
N SER A 300 -2.54 13.98 0.73
CA SER A 300 -2.72 15.06 -0.23
C SER A 300 -3.18 14.51 -1.59
N THR A 301 -4.23 13.69 -1.62
CA THR A 301 -4.72 13.07 -2.85
C THR A 301 -5.52 14.06 -3.69
N PHE A 302 -5.57 13.83 -5.01
CA PHE A 302 -6.64 14.39 -5.82
C PHE A 302 -7.98 13.93 -5.24
N TYR A 303 -8.92 14.84 -5.08
CA TYR A 303 -10.29 14.48 -4.80
C TYR A 303 -11.24 15.46 -5.48
N THR A 304 -12.43 14.96 -5.79
CA THR A 304 -13.50 15.79 -6.34
C THR A 304 -14.43 16.25 -5.24
N THR A 305 -14.79 17.53 -5.28
CA THR A 305 -15.86 18.07 -4.45
C THR A 305 -17.00 18.47 -5.36
N THR A 306 -18.11 17.76 -5.26
CA THR A 306 -19.34 18.11 -5.96
C THR A 306 -20.13 19.13 -5.14
N GLY A 307 -20.41 20.29 -5.71
CA GLY A 307 -21.16 21.33 -5.04
C GLY A 307 -22.63 20.91 -4.84
N LYS A 308 -23.39 20.94 -5.92
CA LYS A 308 -24.80 20.52 -5.92
C LYS A 308 -24.89 19.12 -6.52
N THR A 309 -25.22 18.13 -5.72
CA THR A 309 -25.32 16.72 -6.15
C THR A 309 -26.71 16.32 -6.64
N ARG A 310 -27.75 17.09 -6.30
CA ARG A 310 -29.13 16.83 -6.70
C ARG A 310 -29.62 17.90 -7.66
N HIS A 311 -30.02 17.49 -8.84
CA HIS A 311 -30.52 18.36 -9.94
C HIS A 311 -31.95 18.03 -10.28
N VAL A 312 -32.75 19.08 -10.47
CA VAL A 312 -34.14 18.94 -10.92
C VAL A 312 -34.22 19.36 -12.37
N PHE A 313 -34.84 18.56 -13.20
CA PHE A 313 -34.99 18.81 -14.64
C PHE A 313 -36.43 18.69 -15.09
N SER A 314 -36.76 19.41 -16.15
CA SER A 314 -38.02 19.23 -16.91
C SER A 314 -37.85 18.18 -18.00
N ALA A 315 -38.90 17.49 -18.40
CA ALA A 315 -38.82 16.47 -19.44
C ALA A 315 -38.13 17.03 -20.70
N GLY A 316 -37.08 16.33 -21.13
CA GLY A 316 -36.28 16.74 -22.30
C GLY A 316 -35.25 17.86 -22.00
N GLY A 317 -35.19 18.39 -20.79
CA GLY A 317 -34.21 19.39 -20.39
C GLY A 317 -32.84 18.80 -20.05
N SER A 318 -31.83 19.68 -20.02
CA SER A 318 -30.48 19.35 -19.56
C SER A 318 -30.19 20.01 -18.20
N CYS A 319 -29.29 19.42 -17.43
CA CYS A 319 -28.78 19.98 -16.19
C CYS A 319 -27.31 20.38 -16.35
N THR A 320 -26.95 21.52 -15.80
CA THR A 320 -25.54 21.89 -15.65
C THR A 320 -25.03 21.36 -14.31
N CYS A 321 -24.07 20.44 -14.37
CA CYS A 321 -23.40 19.86 -13.23
C CYS A 321 -22.00 20.46 -13.09
N SER A 322 -21.44 20.43 -11.89
CA SER A 322 -20.10 20.95 -11.66
C SER A 322 -19.42 20.22 -10.52
N PHE A 323 -18.10 20.11 -10.61
CA PHE A 323 -17.24 19.66 -9.53
C PHE A 323 -15.99 20.53 -9.45
N ALA A 324 -15.37 20.56 -8.28
CA ALA A 324 -14.04 21.10 -8.10
C ALA A 324 -13.06 19.96 -7.89
N LEU A 325 -11.86 20.05 -8.46
CA LEU A 325 -10.76 19.14 -8.29
C LEU A 325 -9.77 19.74 -7.32
N ALA A 326 -9.57 19.11 -6.16
CA ALA A 326 -8.45 19.43 -5.31
C ALA A 326 -7.18 18.81 -5.88
N VAL A 327 -6.18 19.64 -6.18
CA VAL A 327 -4.91 19.23 -6.75
C VAL A 327 -3.86 19.24 -5.64
N PRO A 328 -3.21 18.07 -5.34
CA PRO A 328 -2.15 18.01 -4.37
C PRO A 328 -1.01 19.00 -4.66
N GLN A 329 -0.35 19.48 -3.61
CA GLN A 329 0.69 20.51 -3.74
C GLN A 329 1.80 20.11 -4.72
N LYS A 330 2.22 18.85 -4.70
CA LYS A 330 3.23 18.29 -5.60
C LYS A 330 2.87 18.34 -7.09
N TRP A 331 1.57 18.47 -7.41
CA TRP A 331 1.06 18.55 -8.77
C TRP A 331 0.60 19.96 -9.17
N GLN A 332 0.69 20.92 -8.25
CA GLN A 332 0.36 22.31 -8.57
C GLN A 332 1.36 22.89 -9.57
N GLY A 333 0.84 23.62 -10.56
CA GLY A 333 1.68 24.17 -11.63
C GLY A 333 2.12 23.18 -12.72
N GLN A 334 1.73 21.91 -12.62
CA GLN A 334 1.95 20.91 -13.67
C GLN A 334 0.83 20.99 -14.72
N ASP A 335 1.16 20.62 -15.96
CA ASP A 335 0.16 20.51 -17.03
C ASP A 335 -0.69 19.23 -16.81
N LEU A 336 -1.88 19.44 -16.25
CA LEU A 336 -2.82 18.38 -15.92
C LEU A 336 -3.99 18.38 -16.89
N SER A 337 -4.25 17.25 -17.52
CA SER A 337 -5.48 17.04 -18.29
C SER A 337 -6.54 16.32 -17.45
N VAL A 338 -7.76 16.85 -17.46
CA VAL A 338 -8.91 16.28 -16.73
C VAL A 338 -9.95 15.82 -17.73
N SER A 339 -10.42 14.60 -17.58
CA SER A 339 -11.47 14.02 -18.43
C SER A 339 -12.61 13.46 -17.59
N LEU A 340 -13.80 13.42 -18.17
CA LEU A 340 -15.02 12.88 -17.55
C LEU A 340 -15.64 11.82 -18.46
N LYS A 341 -16.04 10.70 -17.89
CA LYS A 341 -16.75 9.63 -18.59
C LYS A 341 -17.96 9.17 -17.79
N ASP A 342 -19.02 8.87 -18.48
CA ASP A 342 -20.16 8.16 -17.91
C ASP A 342 -19.75 6.72 -17.60
N THR A 343 -19.94 6.26 -16.36
CA THR A 343 -19.50 4.93 -15.93
C THR A 343 -20.30 3.78 -16.54
N GLU A 344 -21.56 4.01 -16.92
CA GLU A 344 -22.42 2.99 -17.50
C GLU A 344 -22.18 2.81 -19.00
N THR A 345 -22.03 3.92 -19.73
CA THR A 345 -21.90 3.90 -21.19
C THR A 345 -20.48 3.97 -21.68
N GLY A 346 -19.53 4.39 -20.82
CA GLY A 346 -18.16 4.69 -21.21
C GLY A 346 -18.00 5.96 -22.05
N ALA A 347 -19.09 6.67 -22.34
CA ALA A 347 -19.07 7.86 -23.21
C ALA A 347 -18.29 9.00 -22.53
N ALA A 348 -17.43 9.66 -23.33
CA ALA A 348 -16.74 10.87 -22.89
C ALA A 348 -17.73 12.05 -22.82
N ILE A 349 -17.57 12.86 -21.78
CA ILE A 349 -18.39 14.06 -21.56
C ILE A 349 -17.50 15.29 -21.65
N SER A 350 -17.90 16.26 -22.43
CA SER A 350 -17.18 17.52 -22.59
C SER A 350 -17.18 18.30 -21.26
N LEU A 351 -16.01 18.69 -20.79
CA LEU A 351 -15.82 19.56 -19.63
C LEU A 351 -15.57 20.99 -20.08
N THR A 352 -16.19 21.94 -19.40
CA THR A 352 -15.86 23.36 -19.49
C THR A 352 -15.07 23.74 -18.24
N PRO A 353 -13.75 24.00 -18.37
CA PRO A 353 -12.95 24.47 -17.24
C PRO A 353 -13.35 25.91 -16.86
N SER A 354 -13.34 26.17 -15.56
CA SER A 354 -13.45 27.50 -15.00
C SER A 354 -12.25 27.80 -14.10
N SER A 355 -12.20 28.97 -13.49
CA SER A 355 -11.08 29.32 -12.58
C SER A 355 -10.90 28.32 -11.46
N GLN A 356 -9.67 28.11 -10.99
CA GLN A 356 -9.35 27.34 -9.77
C GLN A 356 -9.75 25.85 -9.82
N ASN A 357 -9.40 25.14 -10.89
CA ASN A 357 -9.66 23.69 -10.99
C ASN A 357 -11.13 23.30 -10.81
N ARG A 358 -12.05 24.16 -11.23
CA ARG A 358 -13.49 23.88 -11.30
C ARG A 358 -13.87 23.52 -12.72
N TYR A 359 -14.74 22.53 -12.84
CA TYR A 359 -15.20 22.01 -14.12
C TYR A 359 -16.72 21.95 -14.10
N SER A 360 -17.34 22.29 -15.22
CA SER A 360 -18.76 22.13 -15.44
C SER A 360 -19.04 21.30 -16.69
N PHE A 361 -20.18 20.63 -16.71
CA PHE A 361 -20.63 19.84 -17.85
C PHE A 361 -22.14 19.83 -17.93
N ALA A 362 -22.66 19.65 -19.14
CA ALA A 362 -24.08 19.46 -19.37
C ALA A 362 -24.42 17.98 -19.41
N TYR A 363 -25.46 17.59 -18.68
CA TYR A 363 -26.00 16.24 -18.72
C TYR A 363 -27.48 16.27 -18.99
N ARG A 364 -27.95 15.39 -19.89
CA ARG A 364 -29.36 15.25 -20.25
C ARG A 364 -29.86 13.91 -19.67
N PRO A 365 -30.60 13.95 -18.53
CA PRO A 365 -31.14 12.74 -17.92
C PRO A 365 -32.17 12.05 -18.83
N ASN A 366 -32.31 10.74 -18.60
CA ASN A 366 -33.34 9.97 -19.31
C ASN A 366 -34.74 10.37 -18.82
N GLY A 367 -35.49 11.03 -19.67
CA GLY A 367 -36.83 11.53 -19.33
C GLY A 367 -37.89 10.45 -19.10
N ALA A 368 -37.56 9.17 -19.30
CA ALA A 368 -38.47 8.06 -19.00
C ALA A 368 -38.48 7.67 -17.51
N ARG A 369 -37.50 8.17 -16.70
CA ARG A 369 -37.39 7.88 -15.29
C ARG A 369 -37.65 9.11 -14.43
N HIS A 370 -38.44 8.96 -13.37
CA HIS A 370 -38.72 10.05 -12.43
C HIS A 370 -37.50 10.44 -11.58
N SER A 371 -36.60 9.50 -11.37
CA SER A 371 -35.34 9.73 -10.68
C SER A 371 -34.26 8.86 -11.31
N GLU A 372 -33.09 9.42 -11.49
CA GLU A 372 -31.90 8.75 -12.03
C GLU A 372 -30.70 9.10 -11.17
N ARG A 373 -29.98 8.06 -10.70
CA ARG A 373 -28.66 8.24 -10.09
C ARG A 373 -27.61 7.94 -11.14
N LYS A 374 -26.63 8.84 -11.26
CA LYS A 374 -25.58 8.73 -12.26
C LYS A 374 -24.23 8.96 -11.61
N THR A 375 -23.31 8.06 -11.90
CA THR A 375 -21.91 8.16 -11.49
C THR A 375 -21.07 8.48 -12.71
N PHE A 376 -20.20 9.46 -12.57
CA PHE A 376 -19.25 9.85 -13.61
C PHE A 376 -17.84 9.61 -13.11
N ARG A 377 -16.99 9.04 -13.94
CA ARG A 377 -15.57 8.84 -13.65
C ARG A 377 -14.78 10.07 -14.09
N VAL A 378 -14.09 10.66 -13.14
CA VAL A 378 -13.12 11.73 -13.37
C VAL A 378 -11.75 11.12 -13.45
N GLU A 379 -10.98 11.42 -14.48
CA GLU A 379 -9.60 10.97 -14.63
C GLU A 379 -8.68 12.18 -14.78
N VAL A 380 -7.59 12.22 -14.02
CA VAL A 380 -6.54 13.23 -14.09
C VAL A 380 -5.29 12.59 -14.66
N LYS A 381 -4.70 13.23 -15.67
CA LYS A 381 -3.47 12.78 -16.33
C LYS A 381 -2.41 13.87 -16.35
N ASN A 382 -1.15 13.44 -16.33
CA ASN A 382 -0.01 14.28 -16.68
C ASN A 382 0.73 13.61 -17.84
N ASN A 383 1.01 14.36 -18.91
CA ASN A 383 1.65 13.83 -20.12
C ASN A 383 1.05 12.51 -20.63
N GLY A 384 -0.29 12.39 -20.61
CA GLY A 384 -1.01 11.22 -21.07
C GLY A 384 -1.07 10.05 -20.09
N ILE A 385 -0.38 10.10 -18.94
CA ILE A 385 -0.39 9.06 -17.94
C ILE A 385 -1.41 9.40 -16.85
N SER A 386 -2.23 8.41 -16.48
CA SER A 386 -3.24 8.55 -15.43
C SER A 386 -2.58 8.69 -14.05
N LEU A 387 -2.83 9.80 -13.37
CA LEU A 387 -2.39 10.08 -12.02
C LEU A 387 -3.41 9.65 -10.98
N TRP A 388 -4.69 9.83 -11.32
CA TRP A 388 -5.79 9.59 -10.40
C TRP A 388 -7.09 9.37 -11.15
N GLN A 389 -7.94 8.52 -10.59
CA GLN A 389 -9.31 8.32 -11.00
C GLN A 389 -10.21 8.37 -9.77
N GLY A 390 -11.29 9.11 -9.89
CA GLY A 390 -12.32 9.21 -8.87
C GLY A 390 -13.70 9.26 -9.48
N GLU A 391 -14.70 9.30 -8.63
CA GLU A 391 -16.10 9.30 -9.03
C GLU A 391 -16.81 10.55 -8.53
N ALA A 392 -17.78 11.00 -9.33
CA ALA A 392 -18.67 12.10 -9.01
C ALA A 392 -20.11 11.63 -9.17
N ASP A 393 -20.85 11.59 -8.07
CA ASP A 393 -22.23 11.11 -8.02
C ASP A 393 -23.22 12.25 -8.10
N TYR A 394 -24.24 12.07 -8.94
CA TYR A 394 -25.35 13.00 -9.08
C TYR A 394 -26.68 12.26 -9.08
N VAL A 395 -27.69 12.93 -8.52
CA VAL A 395 -29.08 12.50 -8.57
C VAL A 395 -29.87 13.49 -9.40
N PHE A 396 -30.53 12.99 -10.44
CA PHE A 396 -31.38 13.77 -11.31
C PHE A 396 -32.84 13.41 -11.05
N GLU A 397 -33.67 14.39 -10.77
CA GLU A 397 -35.08 14.19 -10.47
C GLU A 397 -35.92 14.96 -11.45
N GLN A 398 -36.76 14.25 -12.17
CA GLN A 398 -37.69 14.88 -13.06
C GLN A 398 -38.77 15.60 -12.25
N ARG A 399 -38.98 16.88 -12.57
CA ARG A 399 -40.09 17.62 -12.00
C ARG A 399 -41.38 17.07 -12.60
N ALA A 400 -42.05 16.20 -11.85
CA ALA A 400 -43.33 15.66 -12.28
C ALA A 400 -44.42 16.74 -12.17
N ARG A 401 -45.34 16.76 -13.11
CA ARG A 401 -46.52 17.60 -12.99
C ARG A 401 -47.31 17.15 -11.76
N LEU A 402 -47.61 18.11 -10.88
CA LEU A 402 -48.52 17.86 -9.77
C LEU A 402 -49.86 17.33 -10.31
N GLN A 403 -50.42 16.35 -9.66
CA GLN A 403 -51.71 15.80 -9.95
C GLN A 403 -52.76 16.45 -9.04
N SER A 404 -53.94 16.73 -9.51
CA SER A 404 -54.99 17.27 -8.68
C SER A 404 -56.31 16.52 -8.89
N LYS A 405 -57.04 16.37 -7.78
CA LYS A 405 -58.30 15.68 -7.75
C LYS A 405 -59.31 16.47 -6.88
N ILE A 406 -60.52 16.59 -7.34
CA ILE A 406 -61.58 17.28 -6.62
C ILE A 406 -62.63 16.27 -6.16
N ARG A 407 -63.07 16.43 -4.91
CA ARG A 407 -64.27 15.76 -4.37
C ARG A 407 -65.22 16.78 -3.85
N VAL A 408 -66.49 16.56 -4.06
CA VAL A 408 -67.59 17.35 -3.49
C VAL A 408 -68.35 16.44 -2.53
N ASN A 409 -68.50 16.89 -1.29
CA ASN A 409 -69.29 16.23 -0.30
C ASN A 409 -70.69 16.87 -0.23
N ASN A 410 -71.67 16.16 0.15
CA ASN A 410 -73.09 16.57 0.22
C ASN A 410 -73.70 16.74 -1.16
N ALA A 411 -73.67 15.69 -1.97
CA ALA A 411 -74.31 15.67 -3.28
C ALA A 411 -75.85 15.85 -3.20
N ASP A 412 -76.41 15.60 -2.05
CA ASP A 412 -77.86 15.68 -1.80
C ASP A 412 -78.21 16.95 -0.98
N ALA A 413 -77.49 18.04 -1.13
CA ALA A 413 -77.71 19.29 -0.41
C ALA A 413 -78.96 20.06 -0.92
N ASN A 414 -79.75 20.56 0.01
CA ASN A 414 -80.88 21.43 -0.24
C ASN A 414 -80.44 22.88 -0.53
N GLN A 415 -81.39 23.70 -0.95
CA GLN A 415 -81.16 25.13 -1.10
C GLN A 415 -80.69 25.75 0.19
N ASN A 416 -79.65 26.57 0.18
CA ASN A 416 -78.95 27.21 1.33
C ASN A 416 -78.08 26.25 2.16
N ASP A 417 -77.96 24.99 1.79
CA ASP A 417 -76.99 24.10 2.46
C ASP A 417 -75.55 24.46 2.13
N ARG A 418 -74.68 24.28 3.12
CA ARG A 418 -73.27 24.42 2.94
C ARG A 418 -72.66 23.08 2.49
N CYS A 419 -72.19 23.06 1.27
CA CYS A 419 -71.49 21.93 0.68
C CYS A 419 -69.99 22.16 0.74
N TYR A 420 -69.24 21.06 0.98
CA TYR A 420 -67.79 21.13 1.03
C TYR A 420 -67.15 20.58 -0.22
N VAL A 421 -66.15 21.30 -0.69
CA VAL A 421 -65.28 20.87 -1.79
C VAL A 421 -63.88 20.66 -1.26
N THR A 422 -63.36 19.50 -1.58
CA THR A 422 -62.00 19.12 -1.19
C THR A 422 -61.20 18.91 -2.43
N ALA A 423 -60.05 19.59 -2.53
CA ALA A 423 -59.06 19.39 -3.57
C ALA A 423 -57.82 18.76 -3.01
N THR A 424 -57.45 17.62 -3.54
CA THR A 424 -56.21 16.94 -3.20
C THR A 424 -55.19 17.19 -4.30
N VAL A 425 -54.04 17.72 -3.90
CA VAL A 425 -52.90 17.92 -4.79
C VAL A 425 -51.83 16.94 -4.40
N THR A 426 -51.41 16.12 -5.38
CA THR A 426 -50.43 15.04 -5.20
C THR A 426 -49.12 15.41 -5.88
N ASN A 427 -48.03 15.24 -5.16
CA ASN A 427 -46.67 15.35 -5.71
C ASN A 427 -46.11 13.96 -6.00
N PRO A 428 -46.06 13.51 -7.25
CA PRO A 428 -45.47 12.22 -7.63
C PRO A 428 -43.96 12.24 -7.79
N SER A 429 -43.29 13.37 -7.50
CA SER A 429 -41.83 13.49 -7.62
C SER A 429 -41.10 13.17 -6.32
N GLY A 430 -39.81 12.84 -6.42
CA GLY A 430 -38.93 12.59 -5.28
C GLY A 430 -38.43 13.84 -4.56
N ILE A 431 -38.92 15.05 -4.96
CA ILE A 431 -38.56 16.33 -4.31
C ILE A 431 -39.80 17.01 -3.72
N ALA A 432 -39.58 17.76 -2.68
CA ALA A 432 -40.65 18.62 -2.15
C ALA A 432 -40.97 19.74 -3.13
N VAL A 433 -42.25 19.99 -3.41
CA VAL A 433 -42.72 21.05 -4.31
C VAL A 433 -43.51 22.06 -3.51
N THR A 434 -43.08 23.32 -3.54
CA THR A 434 -43.87 24.44 -2.99
C THR A 434 -44.65 25.07 -4.15
N THR A 435 -45.97 25.12 -3.99
CA THR A 435 -46.86 25.63 -5.01
C THR A 435 -48.01 26.43 -4.35
N THR A 436 -48.52 27.42 -5.05
CA THR A 436 -49.71 28.09 -4.66
C THR A 436 -50.91 27.36 -5.28
N VAL A 437 -51.79 26.87 -4.41
CA VAL A 437 -52.99 26.14 -4.79
C VAL A 437 -54.19 27.08 -4.66
N THR A 438 -54.94 27.22 -5.75
CA THR A 438 -56.17 27.98 -5.74
C THR A 438 -57.37 27.06 -6.03
N LEU A 439 -58.29 27.02 -5.10
CA LEU A 439 -59.53 26.32 -5.26
C LEU A 439 -60.64 27.42 -5.47
N HIS A 440 -61.25 27.39 -6.60
CA HIS A 440 -62.32 28.31 -6.91
C HIS A 440 -63.44 27.62 -7.67
N GLY A 441 -64.58 28.27 -7.69
CA GLY A 441 -65.73 27.79 -8.42
C GLY A 441 -66.66 28.93 -8.73
N GLY A 442 -67.68 28.61 -9.51
CA GLY A 442 -68.70 29.59 -9.96
C GLY A 442 -69.92 28.90 -10.52
N GLY A 443 -70.86 29.68 -10.86
CA GLY A 443 -72.10 29.24 -11.47
C GLY A 443 -73.26 30.13 -11.01
N SER A 444 -74.33 30.23 -11.81
CA SER A 444 -75.49 31.07 -11.49
C SER A 444 -76.26 30.57 -10.27
N LYS A 445 -76.10 29.31 -9.90
CA LYS A 445 -76.87 28.58 -8.89
C LYS A 445 -76.09 28.20 -7.62
N ALA A 446 -74.79 28.59 -7.53
CA ALA A 446 -73.97 28.37 -6.32
C ALA A 446 -73.09 29.58 -6.05
N ARG A 447 -72.97 29.93 -4.76
CA ARG A 447 -72.02 30.93 -4.30
C ARG A 447 -70.82 30.20 -3.72
N PHE A 448 -69.70 30.29 -4.43
CA PHE A 448 -68.47 29.65 -4.06
C PHE A 448 -67.52 30.63 -3.37
N GLU A 449 -66.86 30.18 -2.29
CA GLU A 449 -65.81 30.95 -1.65
C GLU A 449 -64.45 30.43 -2.16
N SER A 450 -63.75 31.22 -2.96
CA SER A 450 -62.44 30.92 -3.46
C SER A 450 -61.41 30.90 -2.36
N LYS A 451 -60.53 29.90 -2.35
CA LYS A 451 -59.48 29.77 -1.39
C LYS A 451 -58.13 29.58 -2.07
N THR A 452 -57.20 30.43 -1.71
CA THR A 452 -55.80 30.34 -2.22
C THR A 452 -54.88 30.12 -1.04
N THR A 453 -53.94 29.16 -1.15
CA THR A 453 -52.96 28.87 -0.12
C THR A 453 -51.69 28.37 -0.74
N THR A 454 -50.55 28.70 -0.14
CA THR A 454 -49.27 28.14 -0.51
C THR A 454 -49.01 26.89 0.29
N LEU A 455 -48.71 25.78 -0.39
CA LEU A 455 -48.44 24.49 0.22
C LEU A 455 -47.05 23.98 -0.23
N THR A 456 -46.31 23.47 0.73
CA THR A 456 -45.15 22.62 0.45
C THR A 456 -45.60 21.17 0.53
N ILE A 457 -45.57 20.45 -0.58
CA ILE A 457 -46.00 19.06 -0.68
C ILE A 457 -44.74 18.19 -0.68
N PRO A 458 -44.54 17.36 0.33
CA PRO A 458 -43.38 16.49 0.43
C PRO A 458 -43.29 15.52 -0.75
N PRO A 459 -42.12 14.88 -0.94
CA PRO A 459 -41.95 13.83 -1.96
C PRO A 459 -43.02 12.73 -1.80
N TYR A 460 -43.54 12.23 -2.94
CA TYR A 460 -44.49 11.12 -3.02
C TYR A 460 -45.71 11.25 -2.06
N SER A 461 -46.12 12.46 -1.80
CA SER A 461 -47.22 12.74 -0.88
C SER A 461 -48.30 13.63 -1.48
N SER A 462 -49.37 13.77 -0.72
CA SER A 462 -50.49 14.63 -1.11
C SER A 462 -50.84 15.59 0.01
N LYS A 463 -51.32 16.80 -0.36
CA LYS A 463 -51.98 17.74 0.55
C LYS A 463 -53.33 18.10 0.02
N THR A 464 -54.24 18.35 0.99
CA THR A 464 -55.63 18.65 0.70
C THR A 464 -55.95 20.04 1.19
N ILE A 465 -56.70 20.78 0.38
CA ILE A 465 -57.35 22.03 0.75
C ILE A 465 -58.86 21.87 0.65
N SER A 466 -59.58 22.52 1.51
CA SER A 466 -61.05 22.50 1.49
C SER A 466 -61.61 23.91 1.41
N SER A 467 -62.69 24.04 0.72
CA SER A 467 -63.57 25.24 0.69
C SER A 467 -65.02 24.81 0.71
N TRP A 468 -65.88 25.73 0.71
CA TRP A 468 -67.30 25.48 0.74
C TRP A 468 -68.06 26.37 -0.23
N PHE A 469 -69.27 25.96 -0.60
CA PHE A 469 -70.18 26.75 -1.36
C PHE A 469 -71.62 26.58 -0.82
N TYR A 470 -72.40 27.62 -1.03
CA TYR A 470 -73.83 27.55 -0.78
C TYR A 470 -74.59 27.22 -2.07
N VAL A 471 -75.52 26.30 -1.93
CA VAL A 471 -76.46 25.96 -2.98
C VAL A 471 -77.53 27.07 -3.00
N LYS A 472 -77.60 27.84 -4.11
CA LYS A 472 -78.60 28.89 -4.28
C LYS A 472 -79.87 28.36 -4.91
N ASN A 473 -79.80 27.28 -5.65
CA ASN A 473 -80.93 26.62 -6.28
C ASN A 473 -80.54 25.14 -6.49
N VAL A 474 -81.49 24.23 -6.38
CA VAL A 474 -81.33 22.77 -6.55
C VAL A 474 -81.16 22.30 -7.96
N GLU A 475 -81.15 23.19 -8.94
CA GLU A 475 -80.91 22.86 -10.30
C GLU A 475 -79.41 22.74 -10.69
N LEU A 476 -79.10 21.93 -11.67
CA LEU A 476 -77.77 21.72 -12.23
C LEU A 476 -77.10 23.01 -12.69
N GLY A 477 -75.82 23.26 -12.44
CA GLY A 477 -75.11 24.35 -13.06
C GLY A 477 -73.94 25.00 -12.32
N GLY A 478 -73.39 24.36 -11.29
CA GLY A 478 -72.17 24.83 -10.64
C GLY A 478 -70.93 24.10 -11.14
N TRP A 479 -69.80 24.72 -10.97
CA TRP A 479 -68.49 24.08 -11.22
C TRP A 479 -67.47 24.49 -10.15
N CYS A 480 -66.48 23.65 -9.92
CA CYS A 480 -65.31 24.00 -9.14
C CYS A 480 -64.05 23.51 -9.82
N SER A 481 -62.98 24.20 -9.62
CA SER A 481 -61.67 23.86 -10.14
C SER A 481 -60.57 24.09 -9.12
N VAL A 482 -59.50 23.34 -9.26
CA VAL A 482 -58.24 23.57 -8.57
C VAL A 482 -57.16 23.86 -9.57
N SER A 483 -56.37 24.88 -9.31
CA SER A 483 -55.20 25.19 -10.10
C SER A 483 -53.98 25.33 -9.20
N THR A 484 -52.80 25.06 -9.72
CA THR A 484 -51.54 25.27 -9.04
C THR A 484 -50.68 26.24 -9.82
N SER A 485 -49.79 26.96 -9.17
CA SER A 485 -48.76 27.79 -9.85
C SER A 485 -47.85 26.98 -10.80
N GLU A 486 -47.79 25.67 -10.62
CA GLU A 486 -47.06 24.72 -11.43
C GLU A 486 -47.84 24.30 -12.74
N GLY A 487 -48.98 24.91 -12.99
CA GLY A 487 -49.76 24.68 -14.17
C GLY A 487 -50.68 23.46 -14.18
N THR A 488 -50.85 22.81 -13.03
CA THR A 488 -51.81 21.68 -12.90
C THR A 488 -53.21 22.20 -12.72
N GLN A 489 -54.18 21.65 -13.41
CA GLN A 489 -55.58 21.99 -13.27
C GLN A 489 -56.45 20.74 -13.22
N ALA A 490 -57.41 20.74 -12.32
CA ALA A 490 -58.55 19.80 -12.34
C ALA A 490 -59.82 20.58 -12.24
N ARG A 491 -60.83 20.16 -13.00
CA ARG A 491 -62.14 20.79 -13.00
C ARG A 491 -63.21 19.72 -12.87
N LYS A 492 -64.19 20.00 -12.05
CA LYS A 492 -65.44 19.25 -11.98
C LYS A 492 -66.56 20.20 -12.45
N SER A 493 -67.17 19.88 -13.60
CA SER A 493 -68.31 20.54 -14.14
C SER A 493 -69.58 19.76 -13.75
N ASN A 494 -70.73 20.42 -13.80
CA ASN A 494 -72.04 19.84 -13.50
C ASN A 494 -72.06 19.21 -12.08
N LEU A 495 -71.95 20.07 -11.07
CA LEU A 495 -72.23 19.67 -9.68
C LEU A 495 -73.70 19.26 -9.65
N GLU A 496 -73.96 17.95 -9.75
CA GLU A 496 -75.28 17.40 -9.58
C GLU A 496 -75.69 17.54 -8.12
N LEU A 497 -76.58 18.42 -7.88
CA LEU A 497 -77.30 18.54 -6.65
C LEU A 497 -78.62 17.84 -6.91
N LYS A 498 -78.81 16.69 -6.30
CA LYS A 498 -80.08 15.97 -6.46
C LYS A 498 -81.12 16.68 -5.63
N PRO A 499 -82.23 17.09 -6.22
CA PRO A 499 -83.37 17.51 -5.41
C PRO A 499 -83.88 16.31 -4.65
N PHE A 500 -84.25 16.51 -3.39
CA PHE A 500 -85.03 15.56 -2.65
C PHE A 500 -86.37 15.34 -3.28
#